data_071dca715b8ac53ab27674d7f97231e5
#
_entry.id   071dca715b8ac53ab27674d7f97231e5
#
_cell.length_a   1.000
_cell.length_b   1.000
_cell.length_c   1.000
_cell.angle_alpha   90.00
_cell.angle_beta   90.00
_cell.angle_gamma   90.00
#
_symmetry.space_group_name_H-M   'P 1'
#
loop_
_entity.id
_entity.type
_entity.pdbx_description
1 polymer ?
#
loop_
_entity_poly.entity_id
_entity_poly.type
_entity_poly.pdbx_seq_one_letter_code
_entity_poly.pdbx_strand_id
1 'polypeptide(L)'
;DCFARAADKGIDLGYDGADAEQPGVVVNGNPTLLKEMVRNLVENAIHYTPSSPERPGVVTLRVLVDPYSKVLVMQVEDNGPGIPPAERDLVFQPFYRALGTNVDGSGLGLPIVREIAQRHGATVTVEAAHPGQALPGACFTVRFGLPL
;
A
#
# COMPACT_ATOMS: atom_id res chain seq x y z
N ASP A 1 0.34 -0.46 -16.32
CA ASP A 1 0.83 0.78 -15.73
C ASP A 1 -0.19 1.32 -14.73
N CYS A 2 0.26 1.54 -13.49
CA CYS A 2 -0.60 2.01 -12.41
C CYS A 2 -1.16 3.42 -12.69
N PHE A 3 -0.38 4.30 -13.31
CA PHE A 3 -0.85 5.64 -13.65
C PHE A 3 -1.98 5.60 -14.65
N ALA A 4 -1.91 4.72 -15.64
CA ALA A 4 -2.99 4.57 -16.63
C ALA A 4 -4.27 4.06 -15.96
N ARG A 5 -4.16 3.08 -15.07
CA ARG A 5 -5.32 2.54 -14.35
C ARG A 5 -5.94 3.57 -13.42
N ALA A 6 -5.11 4.35 -12.72
CA ALA A 6 -5.59 5.42 -11.86
C ALA A 6 -6.32 6.48 -12.67
N ALA A 7 -5.75 6.90 -13.80
CA ALA A 7 -6.37 7.89 -14.67
C ALA A 7 -7.71 7.41 -15.21
N ASP A 8 -7.81 6.15 -15.63
CA ASP A 8 -9.05 5.57 -16.14
C ASP A 8 -10.16 5.59 -15.09
N LYS A 9 -9.81 5.48 -13.83
CA LYS A 9 -10.78 5.49 -12.73
C LYS A 9 -10.99 6.87 -12.13
N GLY A 10 -10.23 7.86 -12.58
CA GLY A 10 -10.31 9.23 -12.04
C GLY A 10 -9.64 9.38 -10.69
N ILE A 11 -8.64 8.56 -10.41
CA ILE A 11 -7.90 8.58 -9.15
C ILE A 11 -6.62 9.39 -9.32
N ASP A 12 -6.35 10.29 -8.36
CA ASP A 12 -5.09 11.02 -8.28
C ASP A 12 -4.05 10.13 -7.60
N LEU A 13 -3.11 9.63 -8.38
CA LEU A 13 -2.00 8.81 -7.88
C LEU A 13 -0.75 9.67 -7.80
N GLY A 14 -0.22 9.82 -6.59
CA GLY A 14 0.96 10.64 -6.36
C GLY A 14 2.02 9.97 -5.50
N TYR A 15 3.19 10.57 -5.51
CA TYR A 15 4.30 10.17 -4.65
C TYR A 15 4.66 11.32 -3.70
N ASP A 16 4.88 10.97 -2.44
CA ASP A 16 5.29 11.91 -1.41
C ASP A 16 6.36 11.24 -0.53
N GLY A 17 7.37 11.99 -0.15
CA GLY A 17 8.38 11.48 0.77
C GLY A 17 9.81 11.64 0.27
N ALA A 18 10.67 10.73 0.71
CA ALA A 18 12.09 10.77 0.42
C ALA A 18 12.38 10.48 -1.05
N ASP A 19 13.33 11.20 -1.62
CA ASP A 19 13.82 10.86 -2.95
C ASP A 19 14.91 9.78 -2.88
N ALA A 20 15.26 9.20 -4.03
CA ALA A 20 16.18 8.06 -4.10
C ALA A 20 17.61 8.41 -3.65
N GLU A 21 17.97 9.68 -3.66
CA GLU A 21 19.30 10.14 -3.28
C GLU A 21 19.45 10.41 -1.79
N GLN A 22 18.34 10.45 -1.06
CA GLN A 22 18.37 10.66 0.37
C GLN A 22 19.06 9.49 1.06
N PRO A 23 19.99 9.75 2.03
CA PRO A 23 20.62 8.66 2.77
C PRO A 23 19.60 7.75 3.46
N GLY A 24 19.82 6.45 3.35
CA GLY A 24 18.93 5.44 3.93
C GLY A 24 17.83 4.94 3.01
N VAL A 25 17.67 5.49 1.81
CA VAL A 25 16.66 5.06 0.85
C VAL A 25 17.22 3.95 -0.06
N VAL A 26 17.83 2.94 0.57
CA VAL A 26 18.39 1.79 -0.13
C VAL A 26 18.04 0.53 0.64
N VAL A 27 17.50 -0.46 -0.05
CA VAL A 27 17.18 -1.77 0.50
C VAL A 27 17.91 -2.82 -0.32
N ASN A 28 18.59 -3.73 0.38
CA ASN A 28 19.18 -4.91 -0.27
C ASN A 28 18.07 -5.91 -0.56
N GLY A 29 17.88 -6.22 -1.83
CA GLY A 29 16.84 -7.15 -2.20
C GLY A 29 16.75 -7.40 -3.69
N ASN A 30 15.71 -8.10 -4.09
CA ASN A 30 15.44 -8.42 -5.48
C ASN A 30 14.60 -7.31 -6.10
N PRO A 31 15.15 -6.55 -7.06
CA PRO A 31 14.42 -5.40 -7.64
C PRO A 31 13.10 -5.81 -8.30
N THR A 32 13.06 -6.97 -8.94
CA THR A 32 11.84 -7.45 -9.60
C THR A 32 10.75 -7.74 -8.59
N LEU A 33 11.09 -8.41 -7.48
CA LEU A 33 10.12 -8.73 -6.44
C LEU A 33 9.66 -7.46 -5.71
N LEU A 34 10.56 -6.54 -5.43
CA LEU A 34 10.20 -5.29 -4.76
C LEU A 34 9.28 -4.44 -5.64
N LYS A 35 9.53 -4.39 -6.94
CA LYS A 35 8.63 -3.75 -7.90
C LYS A 35 7.25 -4.39 -7.90
N GLU A 36 7.22 -5.72 -7.88
CA GLU A 36 5.96 -6.49 -7.85
C GLU A 36 5.17 -6.17 -6.58
N MET A 37 5.84 -6.08 -5.44
CA MET A 37 5.21 -5.73 -4.17
C MET A 37 4.58 -4.34 -4.23
N VAL A 38 5.32 -3.35 -4.70
CA VAL A 38 4.82 -1.97 -4.81
C VAL A 38 3.63 -1.93 -5.78
N ARG A 39 3.74 -2.57 -6.93
CA ARG A 39 2.67 -2.62 -7.91
C ARG A 39 1.39 -3.23 -7.33
N ASN A 40 1.52 -4.34 -6.62
CA ASN A 40 0.35 -4.99 -6.00
C ASN A 40 -0.31 -4.10 -4.97
N LEU A 41 0.46 -3.39 -4.14
CA LEU A 41 -0.09 -2.46 -3.16
C LEU A 41 -0.81 -1.29 -3.83
N VAL A 42 -0.20 -0.69 -4.84
CA VAL A 42 -0.79 0.45 -5.55
C VAL A 42 -2.04 0.02 -6.32
N GLU A 43 -1.98 -1.09 -7.05
CA GLU A 43 -3.15 -1.60 -7.79
C GLU A 43 -4.28 -1.95 -6.84
N ASN A 44 -3.98 -2.55 -5.69
CA ASN A 44 -4.99 -2.84 -4.68
C ASN A 44 -5.67 -1.55 -4.19
N ALA A 45 -4.89 -0.51 -3.91
CA ALA A 45 -5.45 0.77 -3.48
C ALA A 45 -6.34 1.40 -4.55
N ILE A 46 -5.90 1.39 -5.81
CA ILE A 46 -6.70 1.90 -6.94
C ILE A 46 -8.01 1.13 -7.05
N HIS A 47 -7.93 -0.18 -6.92
CA HIS A 47 -9.07 -1.07 -7.09
C HIS A 47 -10.16 -0.83 -6.04
N TYR A 48 -9.77 -0.60 -4.79
CA TYR A 48 -10.70 -0.46 -3.68
C TYR A 48 -11.07 0.99 -3.34
N THR A 49 -10.51 1.97 -4.05
CA THR A 49 -10.82 3.37 -3.79
C THR A 49 -11.87 3.86 -4.78
N PRO A 50 -13.09 4.18 -4.31
CA PRO A 50 -14.08 4.78 -5.18
C PRO A 50 -13.67 6.20 -5.56
N SER A 51 -14.05 6.62 -6.75
CA SER A 51 -13.72 7.96 -7.22
C SER A 51 -14.89 8.52 -8.00
N SER A 52 -15.24 9.76 -7.72
CA SER A 52 -16.31 10.49 -8.40
C SER A 52 -15.91 11.98 -8.50
N PRO A 53 -16.56 12.76 -9.36
CA PRO A 53 -16.30 14.19 -9.42
C PRO A 53 -16.52 14.91 -8.09
N GLU A 54 -17.47 14.44 -7.29
CA GLU A 54 -17.80 15.02 -5.98
C GLU A 54 -16.79 14.63 -4.90
N ARG A 55 -16.19 13.47 -5.05
CA ARG A 55 -15.17 12.97 -4.11
C ARG A 55 -14.13 12.21 -4.89
N PRO A 56 -13.11 12.90 -5.42
CA PRO A 56 -12.03 12.25 -6.16
C PRO A 56 -11.26 11.26 -5.27
N GLY A 57 -10.96 10.08 -5.80
CA GLY A 57 -10.09 9.13 -5.14
C GLY A 57 -8.65 9.61 -5.16
N VAL A 58 -7.95 9.39 -4.07
CA VAL A 58 -6.53 9.75 -3.92
C VAL A 58 -5.75 8.55 -3.40
N VAL A 59 -4.69 8.20 -4.10
CA VAL A 59 -3.75 7.15 -3.68
C VAL A 59 -2.37 7.76 -3.63
N THR A 60 -1.70 7.62 -2.51
CA THR A 60 -0.37 8.18 -2.29
C THR A 60 0.62 7.10 -1.94
N LEU A 61 1.71 7.02 -2.70
CA LEU A 61 2.88 6.21 -2.37
C LEU A 61 3.87 7.10 -1.62
N ARG A 62 4.29 6.65 -0.45
CA ARG A 62 5.18 7.44 0.42
C ARG A 62 6.36 6.59 0.84
N VAL A 63 7.55 7.19 0.82
CA VAL A 63 8.77 6.56 1.33
C VAL A 63 9.36 7.47 2.39
N LEU A 64 9.61 6.91 3.57
CA LEU A 64 10.13 7.63 4.72
C LEU A 64 11.33 6.88 5.28
N VAL A 65 12.30 7.62 5.79
CA VAL A 65 13.43 7.06 6.50
C VAL A 65 13.37 7.55 7.94
N ASP A 66 13.36 6.61 8.89
CA ASP A 66 13.44 6.95 10.30
C ASP A 66 14.93 7.01 10.68
N PRO A 67 15.48 8.20 10.96
CA PRO A 67 16.92 8.33 11.24
C PRO A 67 17.33 7.73 12.59
N TYR A 68 16.38 7.54 13.50
CA TYR A 68 16.68 7.01 14.83
C TYR A 68 16.65 5.49 14.86
N SER A 69 15.63 4.88 14.27
CA SER A 69 15.49 3.43 14.24
C SER A 69 16.20 2.78 13.04
N LYS A 70 16.68 3.59 12.09
CA LYS A 70 17.28 3.11 10.84
C LYS A 70 16.38 2.18 10.07
N VAL A 71 15.11 2.53 10.00
CA VAL A 71 14.10 1.77 9.28
C VAL A 71 13.67 2.57 8.05
N LEU A 72 13.67 1.91 6.90
CA LEU A 72 13.04 2.44 5.70
C LEU A 72 11.59 2.01 5.72
N VAL A 73 10.68 2.96 5.58
CA VAL A 73 9.25 2.72 5.61
C VAL A 73 8.65 3.13 4.27
N MET A 74 7.90 2.22 3.66
CA MET A 74 7.11 2.51 2.47
C MET A 74 5.64 2.39 2.82
N GLN A 75 4.84 3.36 2.39
CA GLN A 75 3.41 3.36 2.64
C GLN A 75 2.64 3.56 1.35
N VAL A 76 1.51 2.89 1.24
CA VAL A 76 0.52 3.14 0.20
C VAL A 76 -0.78 3.49 0.91
N GLU A 77 -1.23 4.72 0.74
CA GLU A 77 -2.39 5.27 1.44
C GLU A 77 -3.49 5.58 0.43
N ASP A 78 -4.72 5.27 0.79
CA ASP A 78 -5.88 5.64 -0.03
C ASP A 78 -6.92 6.37 0.82
N ASN A 79 -7.87 7.01 0.15
CA ASN A 79 -8.97 7.71 0.79
C ASN A 79 -10.30 6.98 0.63
N GLY A 80 -10.26 5.68 0.45
CA GLY A 80 -11.45 4.84 0.34
C GLY A 80 -12.08 4.49 1.68
N PRO A 81 -12.91 3.43 1.70
CA PRO A 81 -13.64 3.05 2.91
C PRO A 81 -12.76 2.46 4.01
N GLY A 82 -11.53 2.04 3.69
CA GLY A 82 -10.65 1.42 4.65
C GLY A 82 -10.99 -0.04 4.91
N ILE A 83 -10.27 -0.62 5.87
CA ILE A 83 -10.43 -2.02 6.24
C ILE A 83 -10.77 -2.07 7.73
N PRO A 84 -11.91 -2.71 8.10
CA PRO A 84 -12.28 -2.83 9.51
C PRO A 84 -11.19 -3.53 10.32
N PRO A 85 -10.96 -3.13 11.59
CA PRO A 85 -9.91 -3.74 12.40
C PRO A 85 -9.94 -5.26 12.47
N ALA A 86 -11.13 -5.85 12.49
CA ALA A 86 -11.28 -7.31 12.56
C ALA A 86 -10.82 -8.02 11.28
N GLU A 87 -10.70 -7.30 10.16
CA GLU A 87 -10.32 -7.88 8.87
C GLU A 87 -8.89 -7.59 8.47
N ARG A 88 -8.16 -6.76 9.24
CA ARG A 88 -6.82 -6.30 8.85
C ARG A 88 -5.80 -7.42 8.70
N ASP A 89 -5.86 -8.43 9.55
CA ASP A 89 -4.98 -9.60 9.40
C ASP A 89 -5.47 -10.54 8.31
N LEU A 90 -6.78 -10.59 8.09
CA LEU A 90 -7.40 -11.52 7.16
C LEU A 90 -7.16 -11.15 5.71
N VAL A 91 -6.99 -9.86 5.40
CA VAL A 91 -6.82 -9.40 4.01
C VAL A 91 -5.53 -9.91 3.36
N PHE A 92 -4.59 -10.41 4.15
CA PHE A 92 -3.35 -11.01 3.63
C PHE A 92 -3.50 -12.51 3.34
N GLN A 93 -4.66 -13.09 3.64
CA GLN A 93 -4.90 -14.51 3.33
C GLN A 93 -5.30 -14.68 1.86
N PRO A 94 -4.87 -15.76 1.21
CA PRO A 94 -5.24 -16.01 -0.19
C PRO A 94 -6.74 -16.05 -0.38
N PHE A 95 -7.21 -15.40 -1.45
CA PHE A 95 -8.61 -15.35 -1.86
C PHE A 95 -9.57 -14.69 -0.87
N TYR A 96 -9.05 -14.07 0.19
CA TYR A 96 -9.90 -13.34 1.12
C TYR A 96 -10.46 -12.08 0.47
N ARG A 97 -11.74 -11.80 0.74
CA ARG A 97 -12.40 -10.56 0.34
C ARG A 97 -13.21 -10.04 1.50
N ALA A 98 -13.16 -8.72 1.74
CA ALA A 98 -13.96 -8.09 2.76
C ALA A 98 -15.46 -8.21 2.43
N LEU A 99 -16.28 -8.36 3.46
CA LEU A 99 -17.73 -8.45 3.28
C LEU A 99 -18.27 -7.19 2.61
N GLY A 100 -19.17 -7.39 1.64
CA GLY A 100 -19.80 -6.28 0.93
C GLY A 100 -19.00 -5.71 -0.22
N THR A 101 -17.83 -6.24 -0.52
CA THR A 101 -17.07 -5.80 -1.68
C THR A 101 -17.49 -6.63 -2.91
N ASN A 102 -17.82 -5.92 -3.98
CA ASN A 102 -18.15 -6.53 -5.27
C ASN A 102 -17.03 -6.24 -6.27
N VAL A 103 -15.80 -6.25 -5.80
CA VAL A 103 -14.68 -5.85 -6.61
C VAL A 103 -14.00 -7.09 -7.17
N ASP A 104 -13.82 -7.12 -8.49
CA ASP A 104 -13.13 -8.20 -9.15
C ASP A 104 -11.63 -8.15 -8.87
N GLY A 105 -11.06 -9.30 -8.56
CA GLY A 105 -9.62 -9.45 -8.34
C GLY A 105 -9.31 -10.90 -8.00
N SER A 106 -8.06 -11.28 -8.15
CA SER A 106 -7.63 -12.64 -7.86
C SER A 106 -7.66 -13.01 -6.39
N GLY A 107 -7.60 -12.02 -5.50
CA GLY A 107 -7.42 -12.24 -4.07
C GLY A 107 -6.01 -12.66 -3.69
N LEU A 108 -5.04 -12.53 -4.60
CA LEU A 108 -3.65 -12.97 -4.39
C LEU A 108 -2.67 -11.81 -4.24
N GLY A 109 -3.07 -10.57 -4.53
CA GLY A 109 -2.16 -9.42 -4.50
C GLY A 109 -1.56 -9.17 -3.12
N LEU A 110 -2.37 -9.13 -2.07
CA LEU A 110 -1.89 -8.87 -0.71
C LEU A 110 -1.11 -10.05 -0.12
N PRO A 111 -1.50 -11.33 -0.31
CA PRO A 111 -0.64 -12.44 0.08
C PRO A 111 0.73 -12.41 -0.59
N ILE A 112 0.80 -12.01 -1.85
CA ILE A 112 2.07 -11.86 -2.57
C ILE A 112 2.91 -10.74 -1.92
N VAL A 113 2.30 -9.62 -1.58
CA VAL A 113 2.99 -8.52 -0.87
C VAL A 113 3.61 -9.02 0.42
N ARG A 114 2.85 -9.76 1.21
CA ARG A 114 3.32 -10.29 2.49
C ARG A 114 4.49 -11.26 2.30
N GLU A 115 4.39 -12.14 1.31
CA GLU A 115 5.45 -13.10 1.02
C GLU A 115 6.75 -12.39 0.61
N ILE A 116 6.65 -11.40 -0.28
CA ILE A 116 7.82 -10.64 -0.72
C ILE A 116 8.44 -9.88 0.46
N ALA A 117 7.61 -9.25 1.29
CA ALA A 117 8.08 -8.53 2.47
C ALA A 117 8.85 -9.48 3.40
N GLN A 118 8.30 -10.65 3.68
CA GLN A 118 8.94 -11.63 4.56
C GLN A 118 10.29 -12.10 4.01
N ARG A 119 10.39 -12.28 2.70
CA ARG A 119 11.65 -12.68 2.06
C ARG A 119 12.74 -11.61 2.18
N HIS A 120 12.33 -10.36 2.41
CA HIS A 120 13.26 -9.24 2.57
C HIS A 120 13.44 -8.83 4.04
N GLY A 121 12.98 -9.65 4.98
CA GLY A 121 13.05 -9.33 6.41
C GLY A 121 12.19 -8.13 6.80
N ALA A 122 11.18 -7.81 5.99
CA ALA A 122 10.28 -6.70 6.23
C ALA A 122 8.95 -7.19 6.81
N THR A 123 8.22 -6.27 7.40
CA THR A 123 6.85 -6.51 7.88
C THR A 123 5.88 -5.63 7.11
N VAL A 124 4.66 -6.12 6.91
CA VAL A 124 3.59 -5.33 6.31
C VAL A 124 2.39 -5.30 7.23
N THR A 125 1.84 -4.10 7.42
CA THR A 125 0.66 -3.88 8.26
C THR A 125 -0.32 -2.97 7.52
N VAL A 126 -1.56 -2.93 7.99
CA VAL A 126 -2.57 -2.02 7.47
C VAL A 126 -3.30 -1.35 8.62
N GLU A 127 -3.54 -0.05 8.47
CA GLU A 127 -4.23 0.77 9.45
C GLU A 127 -5.16 1.74 8.74
N ALA A 128 -6.02 2.42 9.49
CA ALA A 128 -6.80 3.52 8.95
C ALA A 128 -5.87 4.69 8.63
N ALA A 129 -6.01 5.27 7.43
CA ALA A 129 -5.24 6.44 7.04
C ALA A 129 -5.70 7.68 7.81
N HIS A 130 -7.01 7.81 8.01
CA HIS A 130 -7.65 8.95 8.68
C HIS A 130 -8.68 8.44 9.68
N PRO A 131 -8.23 7.95 10.85
CA PRO A 131 -9.15 7.41 11.85
C PRO A 131 -10.23 8.41 12.26
N GLY A 132 -11.44 7.93 12.45
CA GLY A 132 -12.55 8.76 12.87
C GLY A 132 -13.34 9.40 11.75
N GLN A 133 -12.89 9.34 10.51
CA GLN A 133 -13.65 9.82 9.36
C GLN A 133 -14.63 8.77 8.87
N ALA A 134 -15.69 9.20 8.17
CA ALA A 134 -16.68 8.30 7.59
C ALA A 134 -16.04 7.33 6.58
N LEU A 135 -15.09 7.83 5.79
CA LEU A 135 -14.26 7.01 4.92
C LEU A 135 -12.82 7.17 5.40
N PRO A 136 -12.38 6.30 6.32
CA PRO A 136 -11.07 6.49 6.95
C PRO A 136 -9.88 6.14 6.06
N GLY A 137 -10.12 5.48 4.93
CA GLY A 137 -9.04 5.04 4.07
C GLY A 137 -8.23 3.91 4.68
N ALA A 138 -7.30 3.39 3.89
CA ALA A 138 -6.35 2.37 4.34
C ALA A 138 -4.92 2.86 4.09
N CYS A 139 -4.03 2.56 5.02
CA CYS A 139 -2.61 2.81 4.88
C CYS A 139 -1.86 1.50 5.08
N PHE A 140 -1.32 0.96 4.00
CA PHE A 140 -0.46 -0.21 4.06
C PHE A 140 0.97 0.26 4.28
N THR A 141 1.62 -0.29 5.30
CA THR A 141 2.97 0.10 5.69
C THR A 141 3.90 -1.11 5.61
N VAL A 142 5.00 -0.96 4.86
CA VAL A 142 6.07 -1.95 4.79
C VAL A 142 7.28 -1.36 5.47
N ARG A 143 7.81 -2.06 6.47
CA ARG A 143 8.98 -1.63 7.24
C ARG A 143 10.15 -2.53 6.94
N PHE A 144 11.22 -1.94 6.42
CA PHE A 144 12.48 -2.64 6.15
C PHE A 144 13.51 -2.23 7.20
N GLY A 145 14.16 -3.23 7.82
CA GLY A 145 15.36 -2.92 8.59
C GLY A 145 16.46 -2.43 7.64
N LEU A 146 17.10 -1.33 7.97
CA LEU A 146 18.18 -0.82 7.12
C LEU A 146 19.43 -1.70 7.27
N PRO A 147 20.25 -1.83 6.19
CA PRO A 147 21.50 -2.56 6.28
C PRO A 147 22.42 -1.91 7.32
N LEU A 148 23.01 -2.72 8.14
CA LEU A 148 23.99 -2.26 9.12
C LEU A 148 25.35 -2.10 8.48
#